data_dfa10bb6af825643d0fa6e1d6907ae45
#
_entry.id   dfa10bb6af825643d0fa6e1d6907ae45
#
_cell.length_a   1.000
_cell.length_b   1.000
_cell.length_c   1.000
_cell.angle_alpha   90.00
_cell.angle_beta   90.00
_cell.angle_gamma   90.00
#
_symmetry.space_group_name_H-M   'P 1'
#
loop_
_entity.id
_entity.type
_entity.pdbx_description
1 polymer ?
#
loop_
_entity_poly.entity_id
_entity_poly.type
_entity_poly.pdbx_seq_one_letter_code
_entity_poly.pdbx_strand_id
1 'polypeptide(L)'
;IGLVGSEMCIRDSPGNMSMAEDFSFTFLTQGRNQLKLLAASPSEGAVLHYPKPTIEVRFDNVLDPVNIRDLIKLQDSEGNDVSINLRSAKYNQLGDSYGNYYFTTAADLKQGQNYKLKIDASLHDVENIAIVDPIEINFTAGDVSRSETAVEEFETPDMITFDATQSIGTTTAKAIRSTAQKLFGSASYNFTYTFNADEAHVVFTTDDTFGSSTVVDNTQTIGMHIYGDLSCDEIWLQLSSGNDTQEILLTNVDFRGWQFRETRLDQLNPGKDYRISGIK
;
A
#
# COMPACT_ATOMS: atom_id res chain seq x y z
N ILE A 1 0.58 38.67 8.73
CA ILE A 1 1.98 38.34 9.14
C ILE A 1 2.84 38.58 7.95
N GLY A 2 3.58 39.71 7.98
CA GLY A 2 4.51 40.03 6.91
C GLY A 2 5.69 39.06 6.93
N LEU A 3 5.94 38.39 5.81
CA LEU A 3 7.12 37.58 5.55
C LEU A 3 8.34 38.54 5.46
N VAL A 4 9.00 38.77 6.58
CA VAL A 4 10.24 39.57 6.68
C VAL A 4 11.45 38.71 6.31
N GLY A 5 11.40 37.93 5.29
CA GLY A 5 12.53 37.10 4.84
C GLY A 5 12.64 36.96 3.33
N SER A 6 11.59 37.29 2.59
CA SER A 6 11.55 37.08 1.14
C SER A 6 12.23 38.16 0.31
N GLU A 7 12.39 39.38 0.83
CA GLU A 7 13.06 40.45 0.07
C GLU A 7 14.56 40.22 -0.12
N MET A 8 15.25 39.57 0.83
CA MET A 8 16.68 39.29 0.70
C MET A 8 17.02 38.24 -0.34
N CYS A 9 16.15 37.24 -0.52
CA CYS A 9 16.37 36.17 -1.50
C CYS A 9 16.06 36.58 -2.95
N ILE A 10 15.25 37.61 -3.16
CA ILE A 10 14.88 38.07 -4.51
C ILE A 10 15.90 39.10 -5.04
N ARG A 11 16.62 39.81 -4.16
CA ARG A 11 17.60 40.82 -4.55
C ARG A 11 19.00 40.28 -4.86
N ASP A 12 19.34 39.10 -4.39
CA ASP A 12 20.66 38.49 -4.58
C ASP A 12 20.68 37.47 -5.72
N SER A 13 20.26 37.87 -6.92
CA SER A 13 20.56 37.03 -8.07
C SER A 13 22.06 37.04 -8.38
N PRO A 14 22.67 35.90 -8.76
CA PRO A 14 24.06 35.86 -9.19
C PRO A 14 24.26 36.78 -10.38
N GLY A 15 24.85 37.95 -10.18
CA GLY A 15 25.08 38.94 -11.24
C GLY A 15 24.71 40.35 -10.87
N ASN A 16 24.28 40.63 -9.62
CA ASN A 16 23.98 41.99 -9.12
C ASN A 16 22.97 42.76 -10.00
N MET A 17 22.08 42.09 -10.66
CA MET A 17 21.01 42.75 -11.42
C MET A 17 19.78 42.92 -10.54
N SER A 18 19.46 44.17 -10.22
CA SER A 18 18.18 44.53 -9.60
C SER A 18 17.03 44.32 -10.59
N MET A 19 15.88 43.93 -10.10
CA MET A 19 14.66 43.92 -10.91
C MET A 19 14.39 45.34 -11.43
N ALA A 20 14.06 45.44 -12.72
CA ALA A 20 13.79 46.72 -13.38
C ALA A 20 12.52 47.41 -12.86
N GLU A 21 11.59 46.64 -12.33
CA GLU A 21 10.33 47.11 -11.74
C GLU A 21 9.97 46.25 -10.53
N ASP A 22 9.22 46.83 -9.61
CA ASP A 22 8.68 46.10 -8.46
C ASP A 22 7.69 45.04 -8.94
N PHE A 23 7.90 43.77 -8.55
CA PHE A 23 6.98 42.68 -8.83
C PHE A 23 6.18 42.38 -7.55
N SER A 24 4.87 42.46 -7.65
CA SER A 24 3.97 42.05 -6.59
C SER A 24 2.95 41.03 -7.12
N PHE A 25 2.67 40.00 -6.34
CA PHE A 25 1.58 39.07 -6.61
C PHE A 25 0.76 38.86 -5.35
N THR A 26 -0.51 38.67 -5.54
CA THR A 26 -1.43 38.31 -4.45
C THR A 26 -1.86 36.88 -4.64
N PHE A 27 -1.75 36.10 -3.60
CA PHE A 27 -2.31 34.75 -3.56
C PHE A 27 -3.31 34.63 -2.42
N LEU A 28 -4.35 33.86 -2.66
CA LEU A 28 -5.32 33.51 -1.62
C LEU A 28 -4.93 32.13 -1.09
N THR A 29 -4.67 32.04 0.20
CA THR A 29 -4.62 30.76 0.89
C THR A 29 -6.05 30.36 1.24
N GLN A 30 -6.54 29.30 0.64
CA GLN A 30 -7.80 28.71 1.10
C GLN A 30 -7.52 28.06 2.46
N GLY A 31 -8.10 28.61 3.51
CA GLY A 31 -8.04 28.00 4.83
C GLY A 31 -8.68 26.62 4.80
N ARG A 32 -8.00 25.61 5.34
CA ARG A 32 -8.58 24.31 5.60
C ARG A 32 -9.68 24.46 6.66
N ASN A 33 -10.87 23.95 6.38
CA ASN A 33 -12.00 24.05 7.30
C ASN A 33 -12.38 22.70 7.94
N GLN A 34 -11.72 21.62 7.53
CA GLN A 34 -11.93 20.28 8.04
C GLN A 34 -10.67 19.43 7.88
N LEU A 35 -10.46 18.50 8.79
CA LEU A 35 -9.49 17.43 8.67
C LEU A 35 -10.11 16.30 7.84
N LYS A 36 -9.36 15.78 6.86
CA LYS A 36 -9.83 14.74 5.95
C LYS A 36 -9.04 13.45 6.09
N LEU A 37 -9.75 12.34 6.17
CA LEU A 37 -9.15 11.02 5.96
C LEU A 37 -8.92 10.84 4.44
N LEU A 38 -7.67 10.66 4.03
CA LEU A 38 -7.28 10.47 2.63
C LEU A 38 -7.31 9.00 2.23
N ALA A 39 -6.90 8.12 3.14
CA ALA A 39 -6.87 6.68 2.90
C ALA A 39 -6.95 5.92 4.21
N ALA A 40 -7.45 4.71 4.16
CA ALA A 40 -7.42 3.75 5.24
C ALA A 40 -7.14 2.34 4.72
N SER A 41 -6.38 1.58 5.47
CA SER A 41 -6.17 0.15 5.28
C SER A 41 -6.40 -0.55 6.62
N PRO A 42 -7.33 -1.52 6.72
CA PRO A 42 -8.25 -1.98 5.68
C PRO A 42 -9.20 -0.89 5.16
N SER A 43 -9.56 -0.96 3.89
CA SER A 43 -10.57 -0.10 3.29
C SER A 43 -11.99 -0.60 3.60
N GLU A 44 -13.00 0.21 3.32
CA GLU A 44 -14.41 -0.19 3.46
C GLU A 44 -14.69 -1.47 2.64
N GLY A 45 -15.32 -2.45 3.29
CA GLY A 45 -15.68 -3.73 2.69
C GLY A 45 -14.52 -4.71 2.48
N ALA A 46 -13.30 -4.40 2.92
CA ALA A 46 -12.14 -5.29 2.75
C ALA A 46 -12.34 -6.62 3.49
N VAL A 47 -11.83 -7.70 2.89
CA VAL A 47 -11.73 -9.03 3.52
C VAL A 47 -10.26 -9.34 3.77
N LEU A 48 -9.90 -9.50 5.04
CA LEU A 48 -8.52 -9.76 5.47
C LEU A 48 -8.32 -11.24 5.74
N HIS A 49 -7.35 -11.83 5.08
CA HIS A 49 -7.03 -13.26 5.21
C HIS A 49 -5.91 -13.56 6.22
N TYR A 50 -5.49 -12.59 6.99
CA TYR A 50 -4.48 -12.76 8.03
C TYR A 50 -5.01 -12.22 9.38
N PRO A 51 -4.67 -12.90 10.48
CA PRO A 51 -5.30 -12.65 11.78
C PRO A 51 -4.83 -11.35 12.46
N LYS A 52 -3.69 -10.82 12.07
CA LYS A 52 -3.08 -9.67 12.74
C LYS A 52 -2.72 -8.54 11.76
N PRO A 53 -3.72 -7.79 11.29
CA PRO A 53 -3.50 -6.75 10.30
C PRO A 53 -2.72 -5.56 10.85
N THR A 54 -2.03 -4.87 9.98
CA THR A 54 -1.64 -3.48 10.20
C THR A 54 -2.80 -2.60 9.77
N ILE A 55 -3.30 -1.76 10.67
CA ILE A 55 -4.30 -0.76 10.37
C ILE A 55 -3.55 0.54 10.10
N GLU A 56 -3.79 1.14 8.96
CA GLU A 56 -3.23 2.43 8.59
C GLU A 56 -4.35 3.43 8.32
N VAL A 57 -4.17 4.66 8.80
CA VAL A 57 -5.02 5.79 8.45
C VAL A 57 -4.14 6.96 8.04
N ARG A 58 -4.49 7.58 6.93
CA ARG A 58 -3.78 8.73 6.37
C ARG A 58 -4.71 9.94 6.33
N PHE A 59 -4.25 11.01 6.95
CA PHE A 59 -4.95 12.30 6.97
C PHE A 59 -4.21 13.35 6.14
N ASP A 60 -4.92 14.39 5.74
CA ASP A 60 -4.39 15.54 5.01
C ASP A 60 -3.57 16.50 5.87
N ASN A 61 -3.40 16.21 7.15
CA ASN A 61 -2.49 16.89 8.05
C ASN A 61 -2.03 15.99 9.20
N VAL A 62 -1.09 16.49 10.00
CA VAL A 62 -0.57 15.83 11.20
C VAL A 62 -1.59 15.96 12.33
N LEU A 63 -1.96 14.85 12.94
CA LEU A 63 -2.89 14.82 14.07
C LEU A 63 -2.23 15.37 15.35
N ASP A 64 -3.04 15.99 16.21
CA ASP A 64 -2.63 16.24 17.59
C ASP A 64 -2.40 14.90 18.31
N PRO A 65 -1.19 14.66 18.86
CA PRO A 65 -0.85 13.37 19.46
C PRO A 65 -1.62 13.05 20.74
N VAL A 66 -2.28 14.03 21.36
CA VAL A 66 -2.82 13.89 22.72
C VAL A 66 -3.93 12.84 22.81
N ASN A 67 -4.80 12.72 21.79
CA ASN A 67 -5.98 11.88 21.88
C ASN A 67 -6.13 10.82 20.78
N ILE A 68 -5.10 10.59 19.97
CA ILE A 68 -5.17 9.65 18.82
C ILE A 68 -5.68 8.28 19.26
N ARG A 69 -5.18 7.76 20.38
CA ARG A 69 -5.51 6.42 20.87
C ARG A 69 -6.94 6.28 21.40
N ASP A 70 -7.51 7.37 21.87
CA ASP A 70 -8.87 7.38 22.43
C ASP A 70 -9.92 7.62 21.35
N LEU A 71 -9.53 8.28 20.26
CA LEU A 71 -10.44 8.72 19.21
C LEU A 71 -10.39 7.84 17.95
N ILE A 72 -9.38 6.96 17.81
CA ILE A 72 -9.31 5.94 16.77
C ILE A 72 -9.42 4.58 17.44
N LYS A 73 -10.53 3.88 17.22
CA LYS A 73 -10.88 2.62 17.86
C LYS A 73 -11.25 1.55 16.86
N LEU A 74 -10.92 0.32 17.20
CA LEU A 74 -11.42 -0.86 16.50
C LEU A 74 -12.50 -1.51 17.34
N GLN A 75 -13.62 -1.87 16.74
CA GLN A 75 -14.73 -2.57 17.40
C GLN A 75 -15.04 -3.89 16.67
N ASP A 76 -15.46 -4.89 17.44
CA ASP A 76 -15.99 -6.13 16.89
C ASP A 76 -17.48 -5.98 16.48
N SER A 77 -18.08 -7.05 15.96
CA SER A 77 -19.46 -7.08 15.51
C SER A 77 -20.49 -6.86 16.63
N GLU A 78 -20.10 -7.03 17.89
CA GLU A 78 -20.92 -6.80 19.08
C GLU A 78 -20.77 -5.38 19.61
N GLY A 79 -19.85 -4.58 19.04
CA GLY A 79 -19.54 -3.23 19.45
C GLY A 79 -18.52 -3.15 20.60
N ASN A 80 -17.87 -4.25 20.97
CA ASN A 80 -16.81 -4.23 21.97
C ASN A 80 -15.52 -3.70 21.38
N ASP A 81 -14.80 -2.90 22.16
CA ASP A 81 -13.50 -2.38 21.75
C ASP A 81 -12.45 -3.48 21.65
N VAL A 82 -11.82 -3.58 20.50
CA VAL A 82 -10.65 -4.45 20.24
C VAL A 82 -9.39 -3.63 20.44
N SER A 83 -8.51 -4.10 21.28
CA SER A 83 -7.27 -3.39 21.62
C SER A 83 -6.37 -3.24 20.42
N ILE A 84 -6.05 -1.99 20.05
CA ILE A 84 -5.05 -1.65 19.03
C ILE A 84 -3.93 -0.81 19.63
N ASN A 85 -2.74 -0.96 19.09
CA ASN A 85 -1.55 -0.24 19.54
C ASN A 85 -1.00 0.63 18.41
N LEU A 86 -0.89 1.92 18.63
CA LEU A 86 -0.17 2.82 17.74
C LEU A 86 1.32 2.42 17.72
N ARG A 87 1.82 2.00 16.55
CA ARG A 87 3.20 1.53 16.35
C ARG A 87 4.12 2.64 15.87
N SER A 88 3.65 3.41 14.92
CA SER A 88 4.42 4.52 14.36
C SER A 88 3.50 5.56 13.75
N ALA A 89 4.02 6.76 13.63
CA ALA A 89 3.44 7.83 12.83
C ALA A 89 4.52 8.34 11.88
N LYS A 90 4.14 8.57 10.62
CA LYS A 90 4.97 9.25 9.62
C LYS A 90 4.21 10.45 9.12
N TYR A 91 4.86 11.58 9.04
CA TYR A 91 4.22 12.81 8.61
C TYR A 91 5.17 13.67 7.78
N ASN A 92 4.59 14.48 6.93
CA ASN A 92 5.26 15.53 6.18
C ASN A 92 4.57 16.87 6.51
N GLN A 93 5.35 17.86 6.83
CA GLN A 93 4.88 19.23 7.13
C GLN A 93 5.35 20.25 6.08
N LEU A 94 6.10 19.81 5.07
CA LEU A 94 6.60 20.66 3.99
C LEU A 94 5.84 20.33 2.70
N GLY A 95 5.20 21.31 2.10
CA GLY A 95 4.38 21.14 0.91
C GLY A 95 3.01 20.54 1.25
N ASP A 96 2.65 19.44 0.60
CA ASP A 96 1.41 18.71 0.92
C ASP A 96 1.57 18.03 2.28
N SER A 97 0.98 18.65 3.31
CA SER A 97 1.01 18.10 4.67
C SER A 97 0.17 16.82 4.73
N TYR A 98 0.69 15.81 5.40
CA TYR A 98 -0.06 14.59 5.69
C TYR A 98 0.44 13.90 6.95
N GLY A 99 -0.41 13.11 7.57
CA GLY A 99 -0.05 12.23 8.68
C GLY A 99 -0.50 10.79 8.41
N ASN A 100 0.41 9.84 8.45
CA ASN A 100 0.14 8.41 8.39
C ASN A 100 0.32 7.78 9.77
N TYR A 101 -0.68 7.06 10.23
CA TYR A 101 -0.70 6.43 11.56
C TYR A 101 -0.91 4.93 11.41
N TYR A 102 -0.04 4.16 12.05
CA TYR A 102 0.02 2.70 11.93
C TYR A 102 -0.31 2.06 13.26
N PHE A 103 -1.34 1.23 13.25
CA PHE A 103 -1.76 0.46 14.42
C PHE A 103 -1.64 -1.04 14.15
N THR A 104 -1.43 -1.81 15.20
CA THR A 104 -1.55 -3.26 15.16
C THR A 104 -2.52 -3.71 16.22
N THR A 105 -3.26 -4.78 15.97
CA THR A 105 -4.11 -5.40 16.97
C THR A 105 -3.26 -6.06 18.06
N ALA A 106 -3.70 -6.00 19.31
CA ALA A 106 -3.00 -6.63 20.43
C ALA A 106 -3.08 -8.15 20.36
N ALA A 107 -4.23 -8.67 19.89
CA ALA A 107 -4.48 -10.08 19.66
C ALA A 107 -4.91 -10.33 18.22
N ASP A 108 -4.91 -11.58 17.82
CA ASP A 108 -5.42 -12.00 16.51
C ASP A 108 -6.91 -11.70 16.40
N LEU A 109 -7.33 -11.20 15.23
CA LEU A 109 -8.74 -11.02 14.92
C LEU A 109 -9.40 -12.39 14.70
N LYS A 110 -10.64 -12.52 15.14
CA LYS A 110 -11.40 -13.75 14.93
C LYS A 110 -11.91 -13.81 13.50
N GLN A 111 -11.59 -14.91 12.85
CA GLN A 111 -11.96 -15.19 11.48
C GLN A 111 -13.47 -15.25 11.28
N GLY A 112 -13.92 -14.84 10.10
CA GLY A 112 -15.33 -14.77 9.73
C GLY A 112 -16.09 -13.64 10.43
N GLN A 113 -15.44 -12.85 11.29
CA GLN A 113 -16.09 -11.76 12.00
C GLN A 113 -15.89 -10.41 11.31
N ASN A 114 -16.92 -9.59 11.43
CA ASN A 114 -16.87 -8.20 10.98
C ASN A 114 -16.27 -7.32 12.08
N TYR A 115 -15.49 -6.36 11.64
CA TYR A 115 -14.88 -5.34 12.48
C TYR A 115 -15.18 -3.97 11.92
N LYS A 116 -15.13 -2.98 12.79
CA LYS A 116 -15.35 -1.58 12.45
C LYS A 116 -14.24 -0.72 13.02
N LEU A 117 -13.51 -0.03 12.15
CA LEU A 117 -12.62 1.05 12.56
C LEU A 117 -13.45 2.32 12.70
N LYS A 118 -13.45 2.90 13.89
CA LYS A 118 -14.17 4.15 14.21
C LYS A 118 -13.17 5.26 14.44
N ILE A 119 -13.43 6.40 13.82
CA ILE A 119 -12.69 7.63 14.00
C ILE A 119 -13.68 8.68 14.48
N ASP A 120 -13.46 9.18 15.69
CA ASP A 120 -14.37 10.14 16.32
C ASP A 120 -14.27 11.52 15.68
N ALA A 121 -15.38 12.22 15.55
CA ALA A 121 -15.43 13.56 14.96
C ALA A 121 -14.64 14.62 15.75
N SER A 122 -14.33 14.36 17.03
CA SER A 122 -13.48 15.24 17.85
C SER A 122 -11.98 15.10 17.55
N LEU A 123 -11.58 14.12 16.70
CA LEU A 123 -10.21 14.00 16.25
C LEU A 123 -9.80 15.24 15.47
N HIS A 124 -8.75 15.90 15.90
CA HIS A 124 -8.27 17.13 15.29
C HIS A 124 -6.76 17.06 15.03
N ASP A 125 -6.32 17.93 14.17
CA ASP A 125 -4.91 18.08 13.82
C ASP A 125 -4.19 19.09 14.72
N VAL A 126 -2.89 19.28 14.45
CA VAL A 126 -2.04 20.22 15.18
C VAL A 126 -2.47 21.70 15.04
N GLU A 127 -3.35 22.02 14.09
CA GLU A 127 -3.96 23.33 13.89
C GLU A 127 -5.34 23.44 14.54
N ASN A 128 -5.75 22.43 15.31
CA ASN A 128 -7.05 22.31 15.97
C ASN A 128 -8.25 22.28 14.99
N ILE A 129 -8.03 21.73 13.80
CA ILE A 129 -9.08 21.50 12.80
C ILE A 129 -9.55 20.05 12.93
N ALA A 130 -10.85 19.87 13.19
CA ALA A 130 -11.45 18.55 13.43
C ALA A 130 -12.04 17.93 12.16
N ILE A 131 -12.36 16.64 12.24
CA ILE A 131 -13.22 15.94 11.27
C ILE A 131 -14.64 16.45 11.43
N VAL A 132 -15.38 16.63 10.32
CA VAL A 132 -16.77 17.14 10.39
C VAL A 132 -17.73 16.08 10.93
N ASP A 133 -17.62 14.85 10.43
CA ASP A 133 -18.48 13.72 10.81
C ASP A 133 -17.62 12.53 11.25
N PRO A 134 -18.07 11.71 12.20
CA PRO A 134 -17.37 10.50 12.57
C PRO A 134 -17.24 9.55 11.36
N ILE A 135 -16.09 8.89 11.25
CA ILE A 135 -15.83 7.96 10.15
C ILE A 135 -15.91 6.53 10.68
N GLU A 136 -16.61 5.70 9.96
CA GLU A 136 -16.70 4.26 10.23
C GLU A 136 -16.26 3.50 8.98
N ILE A 137 -15.35 2.55 9.14
CA ILE A 137 -14.84 1.69 8.08
C ILE A 137 -15.04 0.25 8.51
N ASN A 138 -15.88 -0.46 7.76
CA ASN A 138 -16.22 -1.84 8.05
C ASN A 138 -15.35 -2.79 7.21
N PHE A 139 -14.86 -3.85 7.83
CA PHE A 139 -14.10 -4.90 7.14
C PHE A 139 -14.34 -6.24 7.82
N THR A 140 -13.99 -7.33 7.15
CA THR A 140 -14.13 -8.68 7.66
C THR A 140 -12.76 -9.31 7.85
N ALA A 141 -12.52 -9.93 8.99
CA ALA A 141 -11.42 -10.87 9.12
C ALA A 141 -11.84 -12.16 8.41
N GLY A 142 -11.19 -12.46 7.28
CA GLY A 142 -11.61 -13.56 6.40
C GLY A 142 -11.54 -14.94 7.06
N ASP A 143 -12.07 -15.92 6.36
CA ASP A 143 -11.99 -17.31 6.80
C ASP A 143 -10.63 -17.90 6.40
N VAL A 144 -9.83 -18.32 7.39
CA VAL A 144 -8.56 -19.04 7.17
C VAL A 144 -8.81 -20.51 6.91
N SER A 145 -10.07 -20.98 7.03
CA SER A 145 -10.43 -22.35 6.72
C SER A 145 -10.47 -22.64 5.21
N ARG A 146 -10.26 -21.65 4.32
CA ARG A 146 -9.93 -21.94 2.93
C ARG A 146 -8.66 -22.78 2.92
N SER A 147 -8.81 -24.02 2.54
CA SER A 147 -7.69 -24.90 2.24
C SER A 147 -7.03 -24.39 0.95
N GLU A 148 -6.23 -23.38 1.09
CA GLU A 148 -5.45 -22.83 0.01
C GLU A 148 -4.19 -23.68 -0.12
N THR A 149 -4.01 -24.29 -1.27
CA THR A 149 -2.73 -24.93 -1.58
C THR A 149 -1.72 -23.84 -1.85
N ALA A 150 -0.71 -23.72 -1.02
CA ALA A 150 0.39 -22.79 -1.27
C ALA A 150 1.10 -23.22 -2.58
N VAL A 151 1.14 -22.31 -3.54
CA VAL A 151 1.88 -22.51 -4.80
C VAL A 151 3.37 -22.27 -4.53
N GLU A 152 3.67 -21.22 -3.78
CA GLU A 152 5.03 -20.83 -3.41
C GLU A 152 5.03 -20.14 -2.04
N GLU A 153 5.97 -20.51 -1.18
CA GLU A 153 6.13 -19.96 0.16
C GLU A 153 7.28 -18.92 0.27
N PHE A 154 8.01 -18.71 -0.82
CA PHE A 154 9.13 -17.76 -0.91
C PHE A 154 10.29 -18.05 0.06
N GLU A 155 10.46 -19.29 0.44
CA GLU A 155 11.51 -19.70 1.39
C GLU A 155 12.87 -19.95 0.69
N THR A 156 12.85 -20.28 -0.59
CA THR A 156 14.05 -20.57 -1.37
C THR A 156 14.65 -19.27 -1.93
N PRO A 157 15.97 -19.04 -1.81
CA PRO A 157 16.62 -17.89 -2.42
C PRO A 157 16.76 -18.05 -3.94
N ASP A 158 16.96 -16.92 -4.63
CA ASP A 158 17.38 -16.80 -6.03
C ASP A 158 16.45 -17.41 -7.10
N MET A 159 15.20 -17.75 -6.73
CA MET A 159 14.21 -18.30 -7.67
C MET A 159 13.50 -17.24 -8.51
N ILE A 160 13.71 -15.96 -8.24
CA ILE A 160 13.13 -14.83 -8.97
C ILE A 160 14.25 -13.90 -9.40
N THR A 161 14.34 -13.63 -10.70
CA THR A 161 15.40 -12.80 -11.29
C THR A 161 14.86 -11.70 -12.16
N PHE A 162 15.52 -10.54 -12.16
CA PHE A 162 15.18 -9.41 -13.01
C PHE A 162 15.48 -9.76 -14.49
N ASP A 163 14.48 -9.59 -15.36
CA ASP A 163 14.62 -9.74 -16.80
C ASP A 163 14.67 -8.38 -17.50
N ALA A 164 15.89 -7.94 -17.81
CA ALA A 164 16.11 -6.67 -18.50
C ALA A 164 15.62 -6.69 -19.95
N THR A 165 15.42 -7.86 -20.56
CA THR A 165 15.00 -7.97 -21.96
C THR A 165 13.51 -7.79 -22.15
N GLN A 166 12.73 -8.13 -21.12
CA GLN A 166 11.28 -7.94 -21.08
C GLN A 166 10.86 -6.65 -20.36
N SER A 167 11.80 -5.92 -19.78
CA SER A 167 11.52 -4.69 -19.02
C SER A 167 11.71 -3.45 -19.87
N ILE A 168 10.89 -2.43 -19.62
CA ILE A 168 10.94 -1.13 -20.32
C ILE A 168 10.98 -0.01 -19.27
N GLY A 169 11.79 1.04 -19.55
CA GLY A 169 11.86 2.21 -18.69
C GLY A 169 12.49 1.96 -17.30
N THR A 170 13.25 0.86 -17.18
CA THR A 170 14.07 0.57 -16.00
C THR A 170 15.38 -0.06 -16.42
N THR A 171 16.47 0.30 -15.78
CA THR A 171 17.80 -0.26 -16.04
C THR A 171 18.31 -1.12 -14.90
N THR A 172 17.71 -0.97 -13.72
CA THR A 172 18.12 -1.71 -12.53
C THR A 172 16.89 -2.10 -11.71
N ALA A 173 16.75 -3.40 -11.49
CA ALA A 173 15.76 -3.92 -10.56
C ALA A 173 16.34 -5.16 -9.84
N LYS A 174 15.78 -5.48 -8.69
CA LYS A 174 16.23 -6.62 -7.87
C LYS A 174 15.04 -7.26 -7.18
N ALA A 175 15.03 -8.59 -7.17
CA ALA A 175 14.21 -9.40 -6.30
C ALA A 175 15.12 -10.05 -5.26
N ILE A 176 14.98 -9.70 -4.00
CA ILE A 176 15.87 -10.16 -2.94
C ILE A 176 15.04 -10.82 -1.83
N ARG A 177 15.39 -12.04 -1.48
CA ARG A 177 14.83 -12.72 -0.32
C ARG A 177 15.15 -11.92 0.95
N SER A 178 14.15 -11.61 1.74
CA SER A 178 14.25 -10.78 2.94
C SER A 178 13.62 -11.47 4.15
N THR A 179 14.31 -11.41 5.28
CA THR A 179 13.79 -11.86 6.58
C THR A 179 13.25 -10.71 7.43
N ALA A 180 13.42 -9.48 6.98
CA ALA A 180 13.05 -8.27 7.71
C ALA A 180 11.55 -7.99 7.67
N GLN A 181 10.92 -8.19 6.51
CA GLN A 181 9.47 -8.05 6.32
C GLN A 181 8.92 -9.39 5.87
N LYS A 182 8.13 -10.03 6.72
CA LYS A 182 7.49 -11.31 6.44
C LYS A 182 6.16 -11.39 7.18
N LEU A 183 5.20 -12.07 6.59
CA LEU A 183 3.90 -12.33 7.21
C LEU A 183 3.84 -13.75 7.77
N PHE A 184 4.24 -14.73 6.96
CA PHE A 184 4.34 -16.14 7.29
C PHE A 184 5.76 -16.64 7.05
N GLY A 185 6.05 -17.83 7.54
CA GLY A 185 7.34 -18.49 7.29
C GLY A 185 8.55 -17.74 7.82
N SER A 186 9.68 -17.89 7.16
CA SER A 186 10.96 -17.32 7.56
C SER A 186 11.38 -16.12 6.69
N ALA A 187 10.79 -15.94 5.53
CA ALA A 187 11.16 -14.90 4.58
C ALA A 187 10.01 -14.45 3.67
N SER A 188 10.29 -13.45 2.87
CA SER A 188 9.52 -12.96 1.73
C SER A 188 10.47 -12.48 0.64
N TYR A 189 9.98 -12.11 -0.52
CA TYR A 189 10.76 -11.39 -1.52
C TYR A 189 10.48 -9.90 -1.48
N ASN A 190 11.56 -9.12 -1.53
CA ASN A 190 11.51 -7.67 -1.68
C ASN A 190 11.90 -7.32 -3.12
N PHE A 191 11.00 -6.64 -3.82
CA PHE A 191 11.21 -6.14 -5.17
C PHE A 191 11.60 -4.67 -5.08
N THR A 192 12.76 -4.33 -5.65
CA THR A 192 13.25 -2.96 -5.72
C THR A 192 13.49 -2.59 -7.16
N TYR A 193 12.90 -1.50 -7.62
CA TYR A 193 13.01 -1.00 -8.99
C TYR A 193 12.89 0.52 -9.01
N THR A 194 13.31 1.11 -10.12
CA THR A 194 13.15 2.56 -10.37
C THR A 194 12.77 2.75 -11.83
N PHE A 195 11.66 3.42 -12.06
CA PHE A 195 11.23 3.82 -13.39
C PHE A 195 11.87 5.15 -13.79
N ASN A 196 12.28 5.24 -15.06
CA ASN A 196 12.89 6.43 -15.66
C ASN A 196 12.15 6.91 -16.93
N ALA A 197 10.94 6.40 -17.15
CA ALA A 197 10.06 6.75 -18.25
C ALA A 197 8.60 6.74 -17.79
N ASP A 198 7.73 7.49 -18.46
CA ASP A 198 6.29 7.58 -18.14
C ASP A 198 5.56 6.27 -18.41
N GLU A 199 5.93 5.55 -19.47
CA GLU A 199 5.45 4.21 -19.76
C GLU A 199 6.57 3.21 -19.43
N ALA A 200 6.52 2.62 -18.26
CA ALA A 200 7.55 1.71 -17.79
C ALA A 200 6.93 0.45 -17.18
N HIS A 201 7.65 -0.66 -17.29
CA HIS A 201 7.37 -1.87 -16.54
C HIS A 201 8.65 -2.65 -16.27
N VAL A 202 8.64 -3.40 -15.20
CA VAL A 202 9.71 -4.31 -14.80
C VAL A 202 9.18 -5.73 -14.79
N VAL A 203 9.96 -6.65 -15.34
CA VAL A 203 9.64 -8.07 -15.34
C VAL A 203 10.66 -8.84 -14.51
N PHE A 204 10.15 -9.66 -13.62
CA PHE A 204 10.91 -10.65 -12.87
C PHE A 204 10.47 -12.03 -13.31
N THR A 205 11.38 -12.80 -13.87
CA THR A 205 11.12 -14.18 -14.26
C THR A 205 11.36 -15.12 -13.09
N THR A 206 10.58 -16.18 -13.04
CA THR A 206 10.74 -17.26 -12.07
C THR A 206 11.52 -18.41 -12.68
N ASP A 207 12.29 -19.12 -11.87
CA ASP A 207 12.96 -20.34 -12.32
C ASP A 207 12.00 -21.57 -12.32
N ASP A 208 12.50 -22.69 -12.81
CA ASP A 208 11.70 -23.92 -12.92
C ASP A 208 11.31 -24.54 -11.56
N THR A 209 11.89 -24.04 -10.47
CA THR A 209 11.58 -24.51 -9.11
C THR A 209 10.44 -23.74 -8.47
N PHE A 210 10.14 -22.54 -8.96
CA PHE A 210 9.07 -21.69 -8.46
C PHE A 210 7.71 -22.36 -8.67
N GLY A 211 7.04 -22.69 -7.57
CA GLY A 211 5.75 -23.38 -7.62
C GLY A 211 5.75 -24.65 -8.45
N SER A 212 6.91 -25.34 -8.52
CA SER A 212 7.26 -26.35 -9.55
C SER A 212 6.27 -27.52 -9.69
N SER A 213 5.48 -27.78 -8.67
CA SER A 213 4.48 -28.88 -8.70
C SER A 213 3.06 -28.39 -8.97
N THR A 214 2.83 -27.08 -9.02
CA THR A 214 1.49 -26.51 -9.11
C THR A 214 1.23 -25.94 -10.50
N VAL A 215 0.18 -26.43 -11.12
CA VAL A 215 -0.39 -25.86 -12.34
C VAL A 215 -1.74 -25.24 -11.99
N VAL A 216 -2.10 -24.21 -12.73
CA VAL A 216 -3.38 -23.52 -12.59
C VAL A 216 -4.11 -23.47 -13.92
N ASP A 217 -5.41 -23.41 -13.88
CA ASP A 217 -6.28 -23.36 -15.05
C ASP A 217 -7.32 -22.23 -14.94
N ASN A 218 -8.12 -22.08 -15.97
CA ASN A 218 -9.13 -21.02 -16.07
C ASN A 218 -10.31 -21.13 -15.09
N THR A 219 -10.40 -22.18 -14.30
CA THR A 219 -11.48 -22.38 -13.32
C THR A 219 -11.12 -21.90 -11.92
N GLN A 220 -9.84 -21.56 -11.71
CA GLN A 220 -9.26 -21.27 -10.41
C GLN A 220 -9.17 -19.78 -10.12
N THR A 221 -8.84 -19.49 -8.88
CA THR A 221 -8.46 -18.19 -8.38
C THR A 221 -7.04 -18.31 -7.82
N ILE A 222 -6.19 -17.32 -8.11
CA ILE A 222 -4.85 -17.23 -7.54
C ILE A 222 -4.74 -15.98 -6.68
N GLY A 223 -4.03 -16.08 -5.57
CA GLY A 223 -3.83 -14.95 -4.67
C GLY A 223 -2.44 -14.93 -4.07
N MET A 224 -2.05 -13.75 -3.60
CA MET A 224 -0.75 -13.50 -2.99
C MET A 224 -0.87 -12.53 -1.82
N HIS A 225 -0.09 -12.76 -0.78
CA HIS A 225 0.13 -11.76 0.26
C HIS A 225 1.18 -10.77 -0.20
N ILE A 226 0.81 -9.48 -0.26
CA ILE A 226 1.65 -8.40 -0.75
C ILE A 226 1.81 -7.36 0.35
N TYR A 227 3.06 -6.91 0.58
CA TYR A 227 3.35 -5.74 1.41
C TYR A 227 3.40 -4.50 0.53
N GLY A 228 2.29 -3.81 0.41
CA GLY A 228 2.17 -2.61 -0.39
C GLY A 228 2.84 -1.38 0.25
N ASP A 229 3.17 -0.42 -0.59
CA ASP A 229 3.84 0.85 -0.23
C ASP A 229 3.09 2.11 -0.69
N LEU A 230 1.87 1.94 -1.23
CA LEU A 230 1.05 3.00 -1.85
C LEU A 230 1.68 3.56 -3.15
N SER A 231 2.48 2.78 -3.86
CA SER A 231 3.05 3.20 -5.15
C SER A 231 2.00 3.41 -6.23
N CYS A 232 0.83 2.76 -6.10
CA CYS A 232 -0.20 2.66 -7.14
C CYS A 232 0.27 1.90 -8.40
N ASP A 233 1.38 1.18 -8.30
CA ASP A 233 1.84 0.31 -9.38
C ASP A 233 0.89 -0.88 -9.56
N GLU A 234 0.81 -1.39 -10.76
CA GLU A 234 0.06 -2.61 -11.09
C GLU A 234 0.96 -3.84 -10.94
N ILE A 235 0.45 -4.89 -10.34
CA ILE A 235 1.12 -6.20 -10.28
C ILE A 235 0.40 -7.15 -11.19
N TRP A 236 1.12 -7.67 -12.18
CA TRP A 236 0.65 -8.65 -13.13
C TRP A 236 1.38 -9.98 -12.93
N LEU A 237 0.65 -11.08 -13.04
CA LEU A 237 1.21 -12.42 -13.08
C LEU A 237 1.40 -12.85 -14.54
N GLN A 238 2.59 -13.30 -14.87
CA GLN A 238 2.86 -13.97 -16.13
C GLN A 238 2.69 -15.47 -15.95
N LEU A 239 1.83 -16.08 -16.77
CA LEU A 239 1.48 -17.48 -16.72
C LEU A 239 1.77 -18.13 -18.07
N SER A 240 2.48 -19.26 -18.08
CA SER A 240 2.91 -19.92 -19.30
C SER A 240 2.43 -21.37 -19.39
N SER A 241 2.04 -21.78 -20.61
CA SER A 241 1.69 -23.15 -20.98
C SER A 241 2.33 -23.47 -22.32
N GLY A 242 3.52 -24.05 -22.31
CA GLY A 242 4.36 -24.22 -23.49
C GLY A 242 4.76 -22.85 -24.08
N ASN A 243 4.33 -22.59 -25.33
CA ASN A 243 4.58 -21.30 -26.02
C ASN A 243 3.46 -20.28 -25.79
N ASP A 244 2.44 -20.60 -25.00
CA ASP A 244 1.33 -19.70 -24.68
C ASP A 244 1.63 -18.98 -23.35
N THR A 245 1.80 -17.67 -23.41
CA THR A 245 2.03 -16.83 -22.24
C THR A 245 0.87 -15.83 -22.11
N GLN A 246 0.32 -15.73 -20.92
CA GLN A 246 -0.76 -14.82 -20.56
C GLN A 246 -0.32 -13.91 -19.42
N GLU A 247 -0.75 -12.65 -19.45
CA GLU A 247 -0.57 -11.69 -18.36
C GLU A 247 -1.92 -11.43 -17.72
N ILE A 248 -2.02 -11.59 -16.41
CA ILE A 248 -3.24 -11.37 -15.64
C ILE A 248 -2.97 -10.36 -14.53
N LEU A 249 -3.75 -9.29 -14.50
CA LEU A 249 -3.70 -8.30 -13.42
C LEU A 249 -4.08 -8.95 -12.09
N LEU A 250 -3.15 -8.96 -11.15
CA LEU A 250 -3.43 -9.40 -9.79
C LEU A 250 -4.04 -8.27 -8.96
N THR A 251 -3.41 -7.09 -8.96
CA THR A 251 -3.88 -5.95 -8.17
C THR A 251 -3.14 -4.65 -8.51
N ASN A 252 -3.70 -3.52 -8.07
CA ASN A 252 -2.99 -2.27 -7.90
C ASN A 252 -2.46 -2.18 -6.47
N VAL A 253 -1.27 -1.61 -6.28
CA VAL A 253 -0.66 -1.40 -4.95
C VAL A 253 -1.17 -0.09 -4.34
N ASP A 254 -2.48 0.03 -4.22
CA ASP A 254 -3.22 1.17 -3.65
C ASP A 254 -3.35 1.11 -2.12
N PHE A 255 -2.53 0.28 -1.47
CA PHE A 255 -2.54 0.01 -0.04
C PHE A 255 -1.14 0.02 0.55
N ARG A 256 -1.08 0.11 1.87
CA ARG A 256 0.16 -0.03 2.63
C ARG A 256 0.06 -1.19 3.62
N GLY A 257 1.20 -1.89 3.80
CA GLY A 257 1.27 -3.05 4.68
C GLY A 257 0.78 -4.33 3.99
N TRP A 258 0.69 -5.41 4.77
CA TRP A 258 0.30 -6.71 4.25
C TRP A 258 -1.18 -6.78 3.92
N GLN A 259 -1.50 -7.12 2.67
CA GLN A 259 -2.84 -7.50 2.23
C GLN A 259 -2.79 -8.75 1.36
N PHE A 260 -3.82 -9.58 1.46
CA PHE A 260 -4.06 -10.64 0.50
C PHE A 260 -4.82 -10.07 -0.69
N ARG A 261 -4.31 -10.31 -1.88
CA ARG A 261 -4.93 -9.94 -3.15
C ARG A 261 -5.10 -11.18 -4.00
N GLU A 262 -6.28 -11.32 -4.59
CA GLU A 262 -6.60 -12.47 -5.43
C GLU A 262 -7.26 -12.02 -6.74
N THR A 263 -7.10 -12.83 -7.79
CA THR A 263 -7.73 -12.62 -9.07
C THR A 263 -8.20 -13.97 -9.65
N ARG A 264 -9.26 -13.92 -10.43
CA ARG A 264 -9.76 -15.11 -11.14
C ARG A 264 -8.95 -15.34 -12.39
N LEU A 265 -8.77 -16.60 -12.74
CA LEU A 265 -8.01 -17.02 -13.92
C LEU A 265 -8.91 -17.32 -15.13
N ASP A 266 -10.15 -16.84 -15.13
CA ASP A 266 -11.13 -17.06 -16.19
C ASP A 266 -10.75 -16.47 -17.56
N GLN A 267 -9.70 -15.62 -17.60
CA GLN A 267 -9.11 -15.10 -18.83
C GLN A 267 -8.16 -16.09 -19.52
N LEU A 268 -7.71 -17.14 -18.82
CA LEU A 268 -6.83 -18.16 -19.39
C LEU A 268 -7.57 -19.01 -20.43
N ASN A 269 -6.83 -19.52 -21.41
CA ASN A 269 -7.41 -20.41 -22.42
C ASN A 269 -7.91 -21.71 -21.80
N PRO A 270 -9.19 -22.08 -22.02
CA PRO A 270 -9.75 -23.30 -21.46
C PRO A 270 -9.00 -24.56 -21.87
N GLY A 271 -8.89 -25.51 -20.95
CA GLY A 271 -8.29 -26.83 -21.21
C GLY A 271 -6.75 -26.82 -21.28
N LYS A 272 -6.12 -25.73 -20.82
CA LYS A 272 -4.67 -25.66 -20.64
C LYS A 272 -4.32 -25.49 -19.18
N ASP A 273 -3.21 -26.12 -18.81
CA ASP A 273 -2.57 -25.96 -17.52
C ASP A 273 -1.42 -24.97 -17.64
N TYR A 274 -1.41 -23.98 -16.77
CA TYR A 274 -0.41 -22.90 -16.75
C TYR A 274 0.46 -22.99 -15.51
N ARG A 275 1.70 -22.50 -15.62
CA ARG A 275 2.59 -22.25 -14.50
C ARG A 275 2.90 -20.77 -14.40
N ILE A 276 3.16 -20.28 -13.18
CA ILE A 276 3.65 -18.93 -13.00
C ILE A 276 5.07 -18.86 -13.56
N SER A 277 5.28 -17.98 -14.53
CA SER A 277 6.57 -17.80 -15.22
C SER A 277 7.21 -16.44 -14.92
N GLY A 278 6.47 -15.53 -14.29
CA GLY A 278 6.98 -14.22 -13.90
C GLY A 278 5.98 -13.34 -13.18
N ILE A 279 6.51 -12.22 -12.71
CA ILE A 279 5.79 -11.12 -12.08
C ILE A 279 6.20 -9.83 -12.80
N LYS A 280 5.20 -9.05 -13.22
CA LYS A 280 5.42 -7.77 -13.89
C LYS A 280 4.79 -6.64 -13.11
#